data_43c3ffd07ef877b47f9f215dc9bf32ef
#
_entry.id   43c3ffd07ef877b47f9f215dc9bf32ef
#
_cell.length_a   1.000
_cell.length_b   1.000
_cell.length_c   1.000
_cell.angle_alpha   90.00
_cell.angle_beta   90.00
_cell.angle_gamma   90.00
#
_symmetry.space_group_name_H-M   'P 1'
#
loop_
_entity.id
_entity.type
_entity.pdbx_description
1 polymer ?
#
loop_
_entity_poly.entity_id
_entity_poly.type
_entity_poly.pdbx_seq_one_letter_code
_entity_poly.pdbx_strand_id
1 'polypeptide(L)'
;MTQTIYEKVGGEETVTKVVDYFYSELVLKDDTVNHFFKNTDMEKQRKHQTKFISFALGGPNQYSGKSMEKAHQGLNIQPDHFDTIAKHLQHALSHYGVEESDIEVAIEKVASLRDDIIYK
;
A
#
# COMPACT_ATOMS: atom_id res chain seq x y z
N MET A 1 -5.05 -18.05 -20.67
CA MET A 1 -4.92 -16.64 -20.28
C MET A 1 -4.43 -16.55 -18.84
N THR A 2 -3.52 -15.64 -18.62
CA THR A 2 -2.90 -15.48 -17.31
C THR A 2 -3.71 -14.48 -16.48
N GLN A 3 -4.12 -14.87 -15.30
CA GLN A 3 -4.75 -13.95 -14.36
C GLN A 3 -3.71 -13.01 -13.79
N THR A 4 -4.09 -11.75 -13.52
CA THR A 4 -3.27 -10.85 -12.72
C THR A 4 -3.32 -11.32 -11.25
N ILE A 5 -2.36 -10.88 -10.44
CA ILE A 5 -2.40 -11.17 -9.01
C ILE A 5 -3.69 -10.62 -8.42
N TYR A 6 -4.11 -9.43 -8.86
CA TYR A 6 -5.35 -8.78 -8.45
C TYR A 6 -6.56 -9.69 -8.64
N GLU A 7 -6.72 -10.28 -9.82
CA GLU A 7 -7.82 -11.21 -10.12
C GLU A 7 -7.70 -12.49 -9.28
N LYS A 8 -6.49 -13.02 -9.16
CA LYS A 8 -6.21 -14.26 -8.44
C LYS A 8 -6.59 -14.18 -6.95
N VAL A 9 -6.38 -13.02 -6.31
CA VAL A 9 -6.70 -12.86 -4.89
C VAL A 9 -8.15 -12.52 -4.61
N GLY A 10 -8.94 -12.22 -5.63
CA GLY A 10 -10.37 -11.93 -5.48
C GLY A 10 -10.79 -10.51 -5.81
N GLY A 11 -9.92 -9.74 -6.43
CA GLY A 11 -10.25 -8.39 -6.91
C GLY A 11 -10.45 -7.37 -5.80
N GLU A 12 -11.26 -6.36 -6.09
CA GLU A 12 -11.47 -5.21 -5.19
C GLU A 12 -11.98 -5.61 -3.81
N GLU A 13 -12.84 -6.61 -3.72
CA GLU A 13 -13.38 -7.07 -2.44
C GLU A 13 -12.26 -7.49 -1.49
N THR A 14 -11.32 -8.30 -1.96
CA THR A 14 -10.19 -8.74 -1.14
C THR A 14 -9.24 -7.59 -0.84
N VAL A 15 -8.93 -6.77 -1.85
CA VAL A 15 -8.03 -5.62 -1.67
C VAL A 15 -8.59 -4.67 -0.61
N THR A 16 -9.89 -4.42 -0.61
CA THR A 16 -10.54 -3.57 0.40
C THR A 16 -10.32 -4.13 1.81
N LYS A 17 -10.46 -5.43 1.98
CA LYS A 17 -10.22 -6.10 3.28
C LYS A 17 -8.75 -5.97 3.70
N VAL A 18 -7.83 -6.17 2.76
CA VAL A 18 -6.39 -6.01 3.02
C VAL A 18 -6.08 -4.59 3.50
N VAL A 19 -6.62 -3.59 2.83
CA VAL A 19 -6.40 -2.18 3.18
C VAL A 19 -6.98 -1.85 4.56
N ASP A 20 -8.18 -2.33 4.86
CA ASP A 20 -8.80 -2.11 6.17
C ASP A 20 -7.94 -2.70 7.29
N TYR A 21 -7.48 -3.93 7.13
CA TYR A 21 -6.60 -4.59 8.09
C TYR A 21 -5.27 -3.85 8.23
N PHE A 22 -4.68 -3.47 7.11
CA PHE A 22 -3.42 -2.74 7.04
C PHE A 22 -3.47 -1.47 7.88
N TYR A 23 -4.53 -0.67 7.74
CA TYR A 23 -4.66 0.55 8.54
C TYR A 23 -5.12 0.28 9.98
N SER A 24 -6.24 -0.46 10.15
CA SER A 24 -6.88 -0.60 11.45
C SER A 24 -6.05 -1.42 12.44
N GLU A 25 -5.40 -2.48 11.96
CA GLU A 25 -4.69 -3.42 12.85
C GLU A 25 -3.18 -3.21 12.86
N LEU A 26 -2.60 -2.57 11.87
CA LEU A 26 -1.16 -2.44 11.74
C LEU A 26 -0.68 -1.00 11.80
N VAL A 27 -0.93 -0.21 10.77
CA VAL A 27 -0.36 1.13 10.64
C VAL A 27 -0.83 2.08 11.74
N LEU A 28 -2.14 2.13 12.00
CA LEU A 28 -2.69 3.07 13.00
C LEU A 28 -2.34 2.67 14.43
N LYS A 29 -1.93 1.43 14.65
CA LYS A 29 -1.47 0.95 15.95
C LYS A 29 0.05 1.03 16.13
N ASP A 30 0.76 1.44 15.11
CA ASP A 30 2.22 1.55 15.11
C ASP A 30 2.63 3.01 15.36
N ASP A 31 3.12 3.29 16.56
CA ASP A 31 3.50 4.64 16.99
C ASP A 31 4.62 5.26 16.12
N THR A 32 5.37 4.45 15.40
CA THR A 32 6.46 4.96 14.56
C THR A 32 5.96 5.61 13.27
N VAL A 33 4.77 5.23 12.79
CA VAL A 33 4.23 5.72 11.52
C VAL A 33 2.81 6.30 11.61
N ASN A 34 2.08 6.07 12.69
CA ASN A 34 0.68 6.50 12.77
C ASN A 34 0.52 8.02 12.78
N HIS A 35 1.56 8.77 13.15
CA HIS A 35 1.52 10.24 13.17
C HIS A 35 1.28 10.85 11.79
N PHE A 36 1.61 10.15 10.72
CA PHE A 36 1.34 10.65 9.36
C PHE A 36 -0.15 10.76 9.06
N PHE A 37 -0.99 10.06 9.82
CA PHE A 37 -2.43 9.98 9.57
C PHE A 37 -3.26 10.72 10.63
N LYS A 38 -2.63 11.48 11.50
CA LYS A 38 -3.28 12.14 12.64
C LYS A 38 -4.45 13.04 12.24
N ASN A 39 -4.31 13.76 11.14
CA ASN A 39 -5.33 14.68 10.63
C ASN A 39 -5.90 14.24 9.29
N THR A 40 -5.84 12.94 9.00
CA THR A 40 -6.23 12.38 7.72
C THR A 40 -7.66 11.86 7.76
N ASP A 41 -8.43 12.15 6.72
CA ASP A 41 -9.72 11.49 6.49
C ASP A 41 -9.44 10.04 6.09
N MET A 42 -9.56 9.11 7.03
CA MET A 42 -9.19 7.72 6.82
C MET A 42 -10.13 6.99 5.85
N GLU A 43 -11.38 7.43 5.72
CA GLU A 43 -12.27 6.85 4.72
C GLU A 43 -11.75 7.12 3.32
N LYS A 44 -11.37 8.35 3.07
CA LYS A 44 -10.77 8.78 1.80
C LYS A 44 -9.43 8.11 1.56
N GLN A 45 -8.61 8.04 2.61
CA GLN A 45 -7.29 7.41 2.54
C GLN A 45 -7.39 5.92 2.19
N ARG A 46 -8.36 5.21 2.76
CA ARG A 46 -8.58 3.80 2.44
C ARG A 46 -8.97 3.62 0.98
N LYS A 47 -9.81 4.49 0.44
CA LYS A 47 -10.18 4.42 -0.98
C LYS A 47 -8.97 4.62 -1.89
N HIS A 48 -8.13 5.60 -1.59
CA HIS A 48 -6.90 5.84 -2.35
C HIS A 48 -5.96 4.65 -2.27
N GLN A 49 -5.79 4.09 -1.09
CA GLN A 49 -4.88 2.96 -0.89
C GLN A 49 -5.40 1.70 -1.58
N THR A 50 -6.71 1.49 -1.60
CA THR A 50 -7.32 0.38 -2.34
C THR A 50 -6.94 0.44 -3.82
N LYS A 51 -7.01 1.61 -4.41
CA LYS A 51 -6.60 1.80 -5.81
C LYS A 51 -5.11 1.56 -6.01
N PHE A 52 -4.29 2.06 -5.10
CA PHE A 52 -2.84 1.90 -5.17
C PHE A 52 -2.43 0.42 -5.04
N ILE A 53 -2.99 -0.28 -4.07
CA ILE A 53 -2.69 -1.71 -3.88
C ILE A 53 -3.21 -2.52 -5.07
N SER A 54 -4.38 -2.17 -5.61
CA SER A 54 -4.89 -2.81 -6.83
C SER A 54 -3.89 -2.66 -7.98
N PHE A 55 -3.31 -1.46 -8.14
CA PHE A 55 -2.24 -1.23 -9.12
C PHE A 55 -1.03 -2.13 -8.83
N ALA A 56 -0.59 -2.21 -7.58
CA ALA A 56 0.58 -3.02 -7.21
C ALA A 56 0.36 -4.51 -7.50
N LEU A 57 -0.89 -4.96 -7.48
CA LEU A 57 -1.26 -6.34 -7.79
C LEU A 57 -1.60 -6.57 -9.28
N GLY A 58 -1.34 -5.58 -10.11
CA GLY A 58 -1.61 -5.70 -11.54
C GLY A 58 -3.04 -5.43 -11.96
N GLY A 59 -3.82 -4.77 -11.09
CA GLY A 59 -5.21 -4.43 -11.38
C GLY A 59 -5.35 -3.22 -12.31
N PRO A 60 -6.59 -2.74 -12.49
CA PRO A 60 -6.90 -1.76 -13.54
C PRO A 60 -6.42 -0.33 -13.29
N ASN A 61 -6.01 -0.01 -12.07
CA ASN A 61 -5.59 1.36 -11.74
C ASN A 61 -4.14 1.62 -12.17
N GLN A 62 -3.84 2.87 -12.48
CA GLN A 62 -2.51 3.30 -12.89
C GLN A 62 -1.98 4.38 -11.94
N TYR A 63 -0.70 4.30 -11.62
CA TYR A 63 0.00 5.30 -10.82
C TYR A 63 1.37 5.56 -11.41
N SER A 64 1.82 6.82 -11.31
CA SER A 64 3.14 7.22 -11.78
C SER A 64 3.97 7.75 -10.61
N GLY A 65 5.29 7.82 -10.78
CA GLY A 65 6.17 8.43 -9.78
C GLY A 65 5.76 9.87 -9.49
N LYS A 66 5.35 10.62 -10.52
CA LYS A 66 4.91 12.01 -10.37
C LYS A 66 3.67 12.13 -9.48
N SER A 67 2.68 11.24 -9.65
CA SER A 67 1.48 11.27 -8.81
C SER A 67 1.79 10.87 -7.37
N MET A 68 2.70 9.95 -7.17
CA MET A 68 3.12 9.53 -5.83
C MET A 68 3.91 10.64 -5.12
N GLU A 69 4.78 11.34 -5.82
CA GLU A 69 5.51 12.49 -5.30
C GLU A 69 4.54 13.56 -4.80
N LYS A 70 3.55 13.90 -5.60
CA LYS A 70 2.55 14.90 -5.25
C LYS A 70 1.73 14.48 -4.01
N ALA A 71 1.34 13.21 -3.94
CA ALA A 71 0.54 12.70 -2.84
C ALA A 71 1.30 12.70 -1.51
N HIS A 72 2.63 12.59 -1.56
CA HIS A 72 3.46 12.49 -0.35
C HIS A 72 4.21 13.79 -0.04
N GLN A 73 3.99 14.83 -0.81
CA GLN A 73 4.63 16.12 -0.62
C GLN A 73 4.29 16.71 0.75
N GLY A 74 5.31 17.17 1.46
CA GLY A 74 5.13 17.74 2.80
C GLY A 74 5.16 16.73 3.94
N LEU A 75 5.13 15.44 3.68
CA LEU A 75 5.15 14.40 4.71
C LEU A 75 6.56 14.07 5.21
N ASN A 76 7.56 14.30 4.36
CA ASN A 76 8.96 14.00 4.67
C ASN A 76 9.14 12.56 5.22
N ILE A 77 8.58 11.59 4.53
CA ILE A 77 8.70 10.18 4.91
C ILE A 77 10.17 9.76 4.82
N GLN A 78 10.69 9.20 5.88
CA GLN A 78 12.07 8.72 5.93
C GLN A 78 12.16 7.28 5.40
N PRO A 79 13.35 6.81 4.97
CA PRO A 79 13.48 5.43 4.48
C PRO A 79 12.99 4.37 5.45
N ASP A 80 13.24 4.52 6.75
CA ASP A 80 12.78 3.56 7.75
C ASP A 80 11.26 3.57 7.91
N HIS A 81 10.60 4.73 7.76
CA HIS A 81 9.13 4.82 7.75
C HIS A 81 8.57 4.06 6.55
N PHE A 82 9.15 4.26 5.39
CA PHE A 82 8.74 3.56 4.18
C PHE A 82 8.88 2.05 4.36
N ASP A 83 10.01 1.59 4.87
CA ASP A 83 10.27 0.16 5.08
C ASP A 83 9.29 -0.45 6.07
N THR A 84 8.96 0.27 7.15
CA THR A 84 8.00 -0.17 8.15
C THR A 84 6.61 -0.33 7.55
N ILE A 85 6.17 0.65 6.78
CA ILE A 85 4.85 0.61 6.12
C ILE A 85 4.81 -0.53 5.10
N ALA A 86 5.89 -0.75 4.35
CA ALA A 86 5.98 -1.85 3.39
C ALA A 86 5.86 -3.21 4.10
N LYS A 87 6.47 -3.36 5.27
CA LYS A 87 6.34 -4.59 6.07
C LYS A 87 4.91 -4.82 6.54
N HIS A 88 4.21 -3.75 6.92
CA HIS A 88 2.80 -3.84 7.29
C HIS A 88 1.95 -4.29 6.10
N LEU A 89 2.27 -3.81 4.91
CA LEU A 89 1.57 -4.24 3.70
C LEU A 89 1.82 -5.72 3.43
N GLN A 90 3.07 -6.19 3.56
CA GLN A 90 3.39 -7.62 3.42
C GLN A 90 2.57 -8.46 4.40
N HIS A 91 2.49 -8.03 5.64
CA HIS A 91 1.74 -8.73 6.69
C HIS A 91 0.25 -8.81 6.33
N ALA A 92 -0.34 -7.69 5.90
CA ALA A 92 -1.75 -7.64 5.55
C ALA A 92 -2.08 -8.57 4.38
N LEU A 93 -1.23 -8.58 3.35
CA LEU A 93 -1.40 -9.47 2.20
C LEU A 93 -1.30 -10.92 2.62
N SER A 94 -0.31 -11.27 3.45
CA SER A 94 -0.13 -12.62 3.97
C SER A 94 -1.32 -13.07 4.81
N HIS A 95 -1.87 -12.17 5.61
CA HIS A 95 -3.03 -12.45 6.48
C HIS A 95 -4.23 -12.91 5.65
N TYR A 96 -4.42 -12.37 4.46
CA TYR A 96 -5.52 -12.74 3.58
C TYR A 96 -5.15 -13.83 2.56
N GLY A 97 -4.04 -14.53 2.79
CA GLY A 97 -3.70 -15.73 2.03
C GLY A 97 -3.02 -15.50 0.69
N VAL A 98 -2.50 -14.30 0.45
CA VAL A 98 -1.74 -14.03 -0.78
C VAL A 98 -0.43 -14.81 -0.73
N GLU A 99 -0.08 -15.49 -1.82
CA GLU A 99 1.15 -16.27 -1.89
C GLU A 99 2.38 -15.38 -1.77
N GLU A 100 3.42 -15.90 -1.12
CA GLU A 100 4.64 -15.13 -0.87
C GLU A 100 5.28 -14.60 -2.16
N SER A 101 5.30 -15.39 -3.22
CA SER A 101 5.84 -14.96 -4.52
C SER A 101 5.07 -13.77 -5.10
N ASP A 102 3.75 -13.74 -4.89
CA ASP A 102 2.90 -12.65 -5.33
C ASP A 102 3.10 -11.40 -4.47
N ILE A 103 3.29 -11.59 -3.17
CA ILE A 103 3.62 -10.50 -2.25
C ILE A 103 4.93 -9.83 -2.67
N GLU A 104 5.94 -10.61 -3.01
CA GLU A 104 7.23 -10.08 -3.47
C GLU A 104 7.07 -9.19 -4.71
N VAL A 105 6.26 -9.62 -5.67
CA VAL A 105 5.98 -8.83 -6.88
C VAL A 105 5.32 -7.51 -6.52
N ALA A 106 4.32 -7.55 -5.63
CA ALA A 106 3.62 -6.34 -5.19
C ALA A 106 4.57 -5.37 -4.47
N ILE A 107 5.40 -5.89 -3.57
CA ILE A 107 6.34 -5.06 -2.80
C ILE A 107 7.43 -4.48 -3.72
N GLU A 108 7.91 -5.21 -4.70
CA GLU A 108 8.85 -4.67 -5.69
C GLU A 108 8.26 -3.49 -6.45
N LYS A 109 6.98 -3.59 -6.80
CA LYS A 109 6.29 -2.51 -7.50
C LYS A 109 6.17 -1.27 -6.62
N VAL A 110 5.84 -1.44 -5.35
CA VAL A 110 5.80 -0.37 -4.36
C VAL A 110 7.20 0.23 -4.19
N ALA A 111 8.21 -0.61 -4.06
CA ALA A 111 9.60 -0.18 -3.89
C ALA A 111 10.12 0.62 -5.09
N SER A 112 9.61 0.35 -6.29
CA SER A 112 10.00 1.11 -7.47
C SER A 112 9.58 2.59 -7.40
N LEU A 113 8.63 2.92 -6.53
CA LEU A 113 8.15 4.28 -6.31
C LEU A 113 8.75 4.93 -5.06
N ARG A 114 9.66 4.24 -4.37
CA ARG A 114 10.25 4.70 -3.11
C ARG A 114 10.85 6.10 -3.20
N ASP A 115 11.63 6.35 -4.24
CA ASP A 115 12.31 7.64 -4.42
C ASP A 115 11.33 8.80 -4.66
N ASP A 116 10.12 8.49 -5.12
CA ASP A 116 9.06 9.48 -5.32
C ASP A 116 8.25 9.73 -4.04
N ILE A 117 8.48 8.94 -3.01
CA ILE A 117 7.72 8.97 -1.75
C ILE A 117 8.55 9.54 -0.61
N ILE A 118 9.79 9.08 -0.45
CA ILE A 118 10.64 9.50 0.67
C ILE A 118 11.21 10.91 0.47
N TYR A 119 11.45 11.60 1.57
CA TYR A 119 12.02 12.95 1.61
C TYR A 119 11.18 14.04 0.91
N LYS A 120 9.91 13.78 0.67
CA LYS A 120 9.01 14.75 0.02
C LYS A 120 8.17 15.46 1.05
#